data_a4515cf75209bf69323d592b9becdde1
#
_entry.id   a4515cf75209bf69323d592b9becdde1
#
_cell.length_a   1.000
_cell.length_b   1.000
_cell.length_c   1.000
_cell.angle_alpha   90.00
_cell.angle_beta   90.00
_cell.angle_gamma   90.00
#
_symmetry.space_group_name_H-M   'P 1'
#
loop_
_entity.id
_entity.type
_entity.pdbx_description
1 polymer ?
#
loop_
_entity_poly.entity_id
_entity_poly.type
_entity_poly.pdbx_seq_one_letter_code
_entity_poly.pdbx_strand_id
1 'polypeptide(L)'
;MTAIARATAAIAAVFVREGVDYAQSKAVFKAARARAGLRAAPERRGGVDRLTVEEELRFLDQAYAQGGRTGLMLQTLLETGARASELVQLRVEDVSLAERVVTIQHGKGGKRREVPIRRDLAQLLRLHIGARRAGPLFASRQQGSGTVPHTLTRQRVGQVVRGVAQAAGITKRVYPHLLRHTVATRLLALGMDITDLQRFLGHESITTTRLYAETTAATLQRRFDQLTDPAAHTLVASIRQQRGDAAALLAADLLVRRRAEQVSTAGA
;
A
#
# COMPACT_ATOMS: atom_id res chain seq x y z
N MET A 1 32.57 17.87 -19.67
CA MET A 1 31.18 17.41 -19.91
C MET A 1 31.15 15.90 -19.89
N THR A 2 30.22 15.30 -19.12
CA THR A 2 30.03 13.83 -19.08
C THR A 2 29.50 13.30 -20.42
N ALA A 3 29.74 12.01 -20.72
CA ALA A 3 29.20 11.35 -21.92
C ALA A 3 27.68 11.50 -22.05
N ILE A 4 26.98 11.44 -20.91
CA ILE A 4 25.52 11.63 -20.84
C ILE A 4 25.14 13.05 -21.26
N ALA A 5 25.86 14.09 -20.80
CA ALA A 5 25.54 15.47 -21.15
C ALA A 5 25.74 15.74 -22.65
N ARG A 6 26.78 15.17 -23.26
CA ARG A 6 27.00 15.26 -24.72
C ARG A 6 25.91 14.56 -25.51
N ALA A 7 25.54 13.33 -25.10
CA ALA A 7 24.46 12.59 -25.73
C ALA A 7 23.11 13.31 -25.62
N THR A 8 22.81 13.88 -24.44
CA THR A 8 21.57 14.65 -24.22
C THR A 8 21.50 15.86 -25.13
N ALA A 9 22.59 16.63 -25.26
CA ALA A 9 22.65 17.80 -26.15
C ALA A 9 22.44 17.40 -27.62
N ALA A 10 23.09 16.32 -28.08
CA ALA A 10 22.93 15.83 -29.43
C ALA A 10 21.48 15.40 -29.72
N ILE A 11 20.84 14.68 -28.79
CA ILE A 11 19.45 14.22 -28.93
C ILE A 11 18.51 15.44 -28.95
N ALA A 12 18.71 16.43 -28.08
CA ALA A 12 17.91 17.65 -28.06
C ALA A 12 17.99 18.40 -29.39
N ALA A 13 19.19 18.55 -29.95
CA ALA A 13 19.40 19.17 -31.24
C ALA A 13 18.67 18.44 -32.39
N VAL A 14 18.68 17.11 -32.37
CA VAL A 14 17.92 16.27 -33.34
C VAL A 14 16.42 16.51 -33.19
N PHE A 15 15.87 16.51 -31.96
CA PHE A 15 14.43 16.73 -31.72
C PHE A 15 13.98 18.10 -32.22
N VAL A 16 14.77 19.12 -31.98
CA VAL A 16 14.47 20.48 -32.49
C VAL A 16 14.49 20.53 -34.02
N ARG A 17 15.54 19.96 -34.63
CA ARG A 17 15.70 19.98 -36.09
C ARG A 17 14.59 19.20 -36.80
N GLU A 18 14.19 18.07 -36.26
CA GLU A 18 13.17 17.17 -36.87
C GLU A 18 11.74 17.51 -36.41
N GLY A 19 11.55 18.51 -35.56
CA GLY A 19 10.23 18.93 -35.07
C GLY A 19 9.50 17.87 -34.21
N VAL A 20 10.27 17.03 -33.47
CA VAL A 20 9.72 15.92 -32.69
C VAL A 20 9.01 16.46 -31.43
N ASP A 21 7.73 16.21 -31.33
CA ASP A 21 6.94 16.56 -30.15
C ASP A 21 7.17 15.60 -28.95
N TYR A 22 6.59 15.94 -27.78
CA TYR A 22 6.75 15.15 -26.56
C TYR A 22 6.18 13.71 -26.70
N ALA A 23 5.08 13.53 -27.43
CA ALA A 23 4.49 12.22 -27.63
C ALA A 23 5.35 11.35 -28.54
N GLN A 24 5.82 11.92 -29.64
CA GLN A 24 6.72 11.31 -30.59
C GLN A 24 8.08 10.96 -29.97
N SER A 25 8.60 11.80 -29.06
CA SER A 25 9.90 11.57 -28.40
C SER A 25 9.97 10.20 -27.71
N LYS A 26 8.88 9.73 -27.11
CA LYS A 26 8.80 8.41 -26.46
C LYS A 26 8.96 7.27 -27.47
N ALA A 27 8.34 7.40 -28.62
CA ALA A 27 8.44 6.41 -29.71
C ALA A 27 9.86 6.41 -30.29
N VAL A 28 10.45 7.57 -30.52
CA VAL A 28 11.84 7.73 -31.00
C VAL A 28 12.81 7.09 -30.04
N PHE A 29 12.71 7.35 -28.73
CA PHE A 29 13.58 6.72 -27.74
C PHE A 29 13.41 5.20 -27.69
N LYS A 30 12.19 4.68 -27.83
CA LYS A 30 11.92 3.25 -27.88
C LYS A 30 12.58 2.61 -29.09
N ALA A 31 12.43 3.21 -30.28
CA ALA A 31 13.02 2.72 -31.52
C ALA A 31 14.56 2.83 -31.50
N ALA A 32 15.11 3.92 -30.99
CA ALA A 32 16.56 4.13 -30.86
C ALA A 32 17.20 3.09 -29.94
N ARG A 33 16.59 2.78 -28.80
CA ARG A 33 17.07 1.73 -27.88
C ARG A 33 17.06 0.35 -28.57
N ALA A 34 15.98 0.03 -29.27
CA ALA A 34 15.88 -1.24 -30.00
C ALA A 34 16.96 -1.34 -31.07
N ARG A 35 17.18 -0.27 -31.85
CA ARG A 35 18.18 -0.23 -32.94
C ARG A 35 19.62 -0.28 -32.40
N ALA A 36 19.87 0.31 -31.24
CA ALA A 36 21.17 0.28 -30.55
C ALA A 36 21.40 -1.05 -29.78
N GLY A 37 20.50 -2.01 -29.84
CA GLY A 37 20.60 -3.26 -29.09
C GLY A 37 20.55 -3.09 -27.57
N LEU A 38 20.13 -1.91 -27.08
CA LEU A 38 20.01 -1.62 -25.65
C LEU A 38 18.79 -2.34 -25.10
N ARG A 39 19.03 -3.44 -24.42
CA ARG A 39 18.00 -4.15 -23.65
C ARG A 39 17.94 -3.57 -22.25
N ALA A 40 16.73 -3.35 -21.74
CA ALA A 40 16.58 -3.13 -20.32
C ALA A 40 17.22 -4.31 -19.57
N ALA A 41 17.94 -4.01 -18.49
CA ALA A 41 18.36 -5.09 -17.59
C ALA A 41 17.14 -5.94 -17.26
N PRO A 42 17.27 -7.28 -17.24
CA PRO A 42 16.15 -8.13 -16.87
C PRO A 42 15.64 -7.63 -15.53
N GLU A 43 14.37 -7.21 -15.48
CA GLU A 43 13.72 -6.93 -14.21
C GLU A 43 13.96 -8.16 -13.35
N ARG A 44 14.69 -7.98 -12.25
CA ARG A 44 14.74 -9.02 -11.23
C ARG A 44 13.29 -9.26 -10.84
N ARG A 45 12.73 -10.37 -11.28
CA ARG A 45 11.46 -10.91 -10.81
C ARG A 45 11.64 -11.39 -9.35
N GLY A 46 12.08 -10.50 -8.49
CA GLY A 46 11.93 -10.65 -7.07
C GLY A 46 10.47 -10.37 -6.77
N GLY A 47 9.82 -11.23 -6.00
CA GLY A 47 8.44 -10.99 -5.57
C GLY A 47 8.30 -9.57 -5.04
N VAL A 48 7.13 -8.96 -5.20
CA VAL A 48 6.88 -7.58 -4.80
C VAL A 48 7.27 -7.43 -3.33
N ASP A 49 8.30 -6.62 -3.06
CA ASP A 49 8.75 -6.33 -1.70
C ASP A 49 7.57 -5.79 -0.88
N ARG A 50 7.21 -6.49 0.17
CA ARG A 50 6.13 -6.12 1.09
C ARG A 50 6.53 -6.45 2.52
N LEU A 51 5.84 -5.88 3.49
CA LEU A 51 5.94 -6.35 4.88
C LEU A 51 5.19 -7.68 5.01
N THR A 52 5.77 -8.61 5.78
CA THR A 52 5.00 -9.77 6.28
C THR A 52 4.04 -9.31 7.37
N VAL A 53 3.11 -10.16 7.79
CA VAL A 53 2.17 -9.84 8.87
C VAL A 53 2.92 -9.53 10.17
N GLU A 54 3.95 -10.31 10.50
CA GLU A 54 4.78 -10.13 11.70
C GLU A 54 5.60 -8.83 11.63
N GLU A 55 6.11 -8.46 10.45
CA GLU A 55 6.82 -7.20 10.25
C GLU A 55 5.87 -6.01 10.35
N GLU A 56 4.65 -6.13 9.81
CA GLU A 56 3.62 -5.09 9.91
C GLU A 56 3.22 -4.84 11.37
N LEU A 57 3.02 -5.90 12.15
CA LEU A 57 2.73 -5.80 13.58
C LEU A 57 3.88 -5.11 14.33
N ARG A 58 5.12 -5.61 14.20
CA ARG A 58 6.29 -4.97 14.84
C ARG A 58 6.48 -3.52 14.42
N PHE A 59 6.23 -3.22 13.15
CA PHE A 59 6.31 -1.86 12.62
C PHE A 59 5.30 -0.94 13.29
N LEU A 60 4.05 -1.36 13.43
CA LEU A 60 3.00 -0.57 14.09
C LEU A 60 3.25 -0.43 15.59
N ASP A 61 3.63 -1.51 16.29
CA ASP A 61 3.96 -1.47 17.71
C ASP A 61 5.08 -0.45 17.97
N GLN A 62 6.15 -0.51 17.17
CA GLN A 62 7.25 0.44 17.27
C GLN A 62 6.84 1.87 16.91
N ALA A 63 5.93 2.05 15.95
CA ALA A 63 5.39 3.35 15.57
C ALA A 63 4.61 4.00 16.73
N TYR A 64 3.79 3.22 17.41
CA TYR A 64 3.04 3.69 18.60
C TYR A 64 3.94 3.92 19.82
N ALA A 65 4.98 3.13 20.01
CA ALA A 65 5.99 3.34 21.05
C ALA A 65 6.75 4.67 20.87
N GLN A 66 6.95 5.13 19.62
CA GLN A 66 7.54 6.45 19.33
C GLN A 66 6.57 7.63 19.56
N GLY A 67 5.31 7.35 19.82
CA GLY A 67 4.26 8.32 20.14
C GLY A 67 3.00 8.12 19.31
N GLY A 68 1.85 8.29 19.94
CA GLY A 68 0.54 7.98 19.38
C GLY A 68 0.25 8.63 18.02
N ARG A 69 0.71 9.87 17.80
CA ARG A 69 0.57 10.53 16.48
C ARG A 69 1.37 9.85 15.38
N THR A 70 2.59 9.37 15.68
CA THR A 70 3.42 8.64 14.72
C THR A 70 2.75 7.32 14.37
N GLY A 71 2.29 6.57 15.37
CA GLY A 71 1.55 5.32 15.19
C GLY A 71 0.32 5.52 14.32
N LEU A 72 -0.53 6.49 14.68
CA LEU A 72 -1.76 6.79 13.94
C LEU A 72 -1.50 7.19 12.48
N MET A 73 -0.49 8.01 12.23
CA MET A 73 -0.09 8.42 10.88
C MET A 73 0.33 7.22 10.03
N LEU A 74 1.14 6.32 10.58
CA LEU A 74 1.63 5.13 9.87
C LEU A 74 0.54 4.07 9.71
N GLN A 75 -0.34 3.92 10.70
CA GLN A 75 -1.53 3.08 10.58
C GLN A 75 -2.47 3.60 9.47
N THR A 76 -2.65 4.92 9.37
CA THR A 76 -3.44 5.52 8.29
C THR A 76 -2.85 5.17 6.93
N LEU A 77 -1.51 5.21 6.75
CA LEU A 77 -0.86 4.75 5.51
C LEU A 77 -1.11 3.27 5.23
N LEU A 78 -1.00 2.41 6.24
CA LEU A 78 -1.17 0.95 6.12
C LEU A 78 -2.63 0.52 5.96
N GLU A 79 -3.60 1.36 6.29
CA GLU A 79 -5.00 1.06 6.04
C GLU A 79 -5.51 1.64 4.73
N THR A 80 -5.15 2.88 4.42
CA THR A 80 -5.66 3.57 3.23
C THR A 80 -4.85 3.31 1.96
N GLY A 81 -3.62 2.82 2.10
CA GLY A 81 -2.70 2.72 0.97
C GLY A 81 -2.38 4.06 0.33
N ALA A 82 -2.59 5.18 1.02
CA ALA A 82 -2.33 6.52 0.51
C ALA A 82 -0.86 6.71 0.14
N ARG A 83 -0.59 7.54 -0.86
CA ARG A 83 0.77 7.99 -1.14
C ARG A 83 1.23 8.97 -0.05
N ALA A 84 2.54 9.07 0.18
CA ALA A 84 3.06 10.04 1.15
C ALA A 84 2.64 11.48 0.84
N SER A 85 2.53 11.84 -0.44
CA SER A 85 2.02 13.16 -0.87
C SER A 85 0.53 13.34 -0.58
N GLU A 86 -0.25 12.30 -0.68
CA GLU A 86 -1.68 12.30 -0.35
C GLU A 86 -1.88 12.41 1.17
N LEU A 87 -1.13 11.61 1.95
CA LEU A 87 -1.20 11.65 3.41
C LEU A 87 -0.92 13.05 3.99
N VAL A 88 0.10 13.75 3.47
CA VAL A 88 0.47 15.07 3.99
C VAL A 88 -0.55 16.15 3.64
N GLN A 89 -1.39 15.91 2.64
CA GLN A 89 -2.47 16.80 2.22
C GLN A 89 -3.80 16.49 2.88
N LEU A 90 -3.92 15.36 3.61
CA LEU A 90 -5.17 15.01 4.31
C LEU A 90 -5.52 16.07 5.33
N ARG A 91 -6.79 16.43 5.33
CA ARG A 91 -7.39 17.41 6.24
C ARG A 91 -8.41 16.73 7.15
N VAL A 92 -8.78 17.39 8.22
CA VAL A 92 -9.81 16.91 9.16
C VAL A 92 -11.14 16.71 8.44
N GLU A 93 -11.50 17.64 7.56
CA GLU A 93 -12.73 17.63 6.77
C GLU A 93 -12.78 16.49 5.73
N ASP A 94 -11.66 15.84 5.43
CA ASP A 94 -11.59 14.68 4.55
C ASP A 94 -11.97 13.36 5.25
N VAL A 95 -12.19 13.39 6.57
CA VAL A 95 -12.48 12.20 7.38
C VAL A 95 -13.94 12.17 7.79
N SER A 96 -14.74 11.30 7.18
CA SER A 96 -16.08 10.97 7.65
C SER A 96 -16.00 9.85 8.69
N LEU A 97 -16.09 10.25 9.97
CA LEU A 97 -16.05 9.28 11.08
C LEU A 97 -17.34 8.44 11.18
N ALA A 98 -18.48 9.00 10.74
CA ALA A 98 -19.76 8.31 10.75
C ALA A 98 -19.80 7.20 9.69
N GLU A 99 -19.35 7.51 8.48
CA GLU A 99 -19.29 6.59 7.35
C GLU A 99 -18.02 5.72 7.36
N ARG A 100 -17.03 6.07 8.19
CA ARG A 100 -15.71 5.44 8.25
C ARG A 100 -15.00 5.46 6.90
N VAL A 101 -14.91 6.66 6.34
CA VAL A 101 -14.30 6.90 5.03
C VAL A 101 -13.27 8.03 5.15
N VAL A 102 -12.16 7.89 4.47
CA VAL A 102 -11.18 8.95 4.23
C VAL A 102 -11.22 9.32 2.75
N THR A 103 -11.49 10.58 2.47
CA THR A 103 -11.51 11.13 1.11
C THR A 103 -10.11 11.62 0.74
N ILE A 104 -9.53 11.09 -0.32
CA ILE A 104 -8.27 11.55 -0.88
C ILE A 104 -8.59 12.47 -2.07
N GLN A 105 -8.48 13.80 -1.83
CA GLN A 105 -8.90 14.84 -2.79
C GLN A 105 -7.98 14.94 -4.02
N HIS A 106 -6.66 14.81 -3.81
CA HIS A 106 -5.64 15.07 -4.82
C HIS A 106 -4.87 13.80 -5.17
N GLY A 107 -5.55 12.81 -5.76
CA GLY A 107 -4.90 11.66 -6.37
C GLY A 107 -4.06 12.07 -7.59
N LYS A 108 -3.22 11.15 -8.11
CA LYS A 108 -2.51 11.38 -9.37
C LYS A 108 -3.53 11.68 -10.48
N GLY A 109 -3.36 12.80 -11.20
CA GLY A 109 -4.33 13.27 -12.19
C GLY A 109 -5.54 14.02 -11.61
N GLY A 110 -5.51 14.47 -10.34
CA GLY A 110 -6.59 15.26 -9.73
C GLY A 110 -7.84 14.46 -9.35
N LYS A 111 -7.81 13.13 -9.43
CA LYS A 111 -8.97 12.28 -9.16
C LYS A 111 -9.19 12.10 -7.66
N ARG A 112 -10.40 12.47 -7.20
CA ARG A 112 -10.90 12.18 -5.86
C ARG A 112 -11.21 10.69 -5.73
N ARG A 113 -10.93 10.11 -4.55
CA ARG A 113 -11.41 8.78 -4.18
C ARG A 113 -11.73 8.69 -2.71
N GLU A 114 -12.65 7.82 -2.38
CA GLU A 114 -13.08 7.51 -1.03
C GLU A 114 -12.53 6.14 -0.63
N VAL A 115 -11.87 6.10 0.53
CA VAL A 115 -11.21 4.91 1.04
C VAL A 115 -11.84 4.52 2.36
N PRO A 116 -12.50 3.36 2.45
CA PRO A 116 -13.06 2.88 3.70
C PRO A 116 -11.95 2.56 4.70
N ILE A 117 -12.20 2.83 5.98
CA ILE A 117 -11.30 2.56 7.09
C ILE A 117 -11.97 1.67 8.15
N ARG A 118 -11.17 0.93 8.88
CA ARG A 118 -11.66 0.07 9.97
C ARG A 118 -12.18 0.90 11.14
N ARG A 119 -13.01 0.27 11.98
CA ARG A 119 -13.62 0.92 13.13
C ARG A 119 -12.58 1.42 14.14
N ASP A 120 -11.55 0.64 14.39
CA ASP A 120 -10.44 0.99 15.29
C ASP A 120 -9.69 2.24 14.81
N LEU A 121 -9.32 2.32 13.53
CA LEU A 121 -8.70 3.53 12.97
C LEU A 121 -9.64 4.74 13.06
N ALA A 122 -10.93 4.57 12.78
CA ALA A 122 -11.90 5.67 12.90
C ALA A 122 -12.01 6.19 14.34
N GLN A 123 -11.95 5.31 15.35
CA GLN A 123 -11.93 5.69 16.75
C GLN A 123 -10.65 6.45 17.12
N LEU A 124 -9.49 5.98 16.70
CA LEU A 124 -8.22 6.64 16.92
C LEU A 124 -8.16 8.02 16.24
N LEU A 125 -8.68 8.11 15.01
CA LEU A 125 -8.81 9.39 14.30
C LEU A 125 -9.76 10.34 15.03
N ARG A 126 -10.88 9.84 15.57
CA ARG A 126 -11.79 10.65 16.40
C ARG A 126 -11.07 11.28 17.59
N LEU A 127 -10.29 10.49 18.33
CA LEU A 127 -9.50 10.97 19.47
C LEU A 127 -8.45 12.00 19.01
N HIS A 128 -7.78 11.74 17.91
CA HIS A 128 -6.76 12.64 17.35
C HIS A 128 -7.35 13.96 16.84
N ILE A 129 -8.50 13.91 16.18
CA ILE A 129 -9.21 15.09 15.67
C ILE A 129 -9.76 15.93 16.83
N GLY A 130 -10.34 15.29 17.85
CA GLY A 130 -10.97 15.96 18.96
C GLY A 130 -12.05 16.95 18.51
N ALA A 131 -11.98 18.18 18.99
CA ALA A 131 -12.92 19.25 18.65
C ALA A 131 -12.60 19.98 17.32
N ARG A 132 -11.50 19.65 16.64
CA ARG A 132 -11.13 20.30 15.37
C ARG A 132 -12.16 20.00 14.29
N ARG A 133 -12.55 21.05 13.55
CA ARG A 133 -13.48 20.91 12.41
C ARG A 133 -12.81 21.06 11.06
N ALA A 134 -11.60 21.62 11.02
CA ALA A 134 -10.86 21.87 9.81
C ALA A 134 -9.34 21.90 10.06
N GLY A 135 -8.56 21.89 8.99
CA GLY A 135 -7.11 21.99 9.03
C GLY A 135 -6.40 20.68 8.72
N PRO A 136 -5.06 20.64 8.69
CA PRO A 136 -4.31 19.45 8.35
C PRO A 136 -4.59 18.32 9.36
N LEU A 137 -4.83 17.11 8.86
CA LEU A 137 -5.05 15.94 9.72
C LEU A 137 -3.79 15.64 10.52
N PHE A 138 -2.62 15.65 9.89
CA PHE A 138 -1.32 15.48 10.52
C PHE A 138 -0.45 16.72 10.30
N ALA A 139 -0.27 17.51 11.35
CA ALA A 139 0.62 18.67 11.31
C ALA A 139 2.06 18.28 11.66
N SER A 140 3.06 19.05 11.25
CA SER A 140 4.43 18.93 11.76
C SER A 140 4.49 19.32 13.24
N ARG A 141 5.44 18.76 14.03
CA ARG A 141 5.72 19.28 15.35
C ARG A 141 6.28 20.70 15.20
N GLN A 142 5.69 21.64 15.91
CA GLN A 142 6.15 23.01 15.95
C GLN A 142 7.52 23.07 16.65
N GLN A 143 8.55 23.48 15.93
CA GLN A 143 9.78 23.98 16.54
C GLN A 143 9.74 25.51 16.35
N GLY A 144 9.41 26.24 17.41
CA GLY A 144 9.35 27.69 17.41
C GLY A 144 8.01 28.27 17.84
N SER A 145 7.99 29.53 18.27
CA SER A 145 6.86 30.28 18.83
C SER A 145 5.80 30.75 17.80
N GLY A 146 5.74 30.13 16.63
CA GLY A 146 4.77 30.52 15.58
C GLY A 146 3.41 29.87 15.75
N THR A 147 2.34 30.62 15.54
CA THR A 147 0.93 30.20 15.65
C THR A 147 0.42 29.34 14.51
N VAL A 148 1.19 29.19 13.40
CA VAL A 148 0.78 28.44 12.21
C VAL A 148 1.34 27.01 12.26
N PRO A 149 0.50 25.97 12.15
CA PRO A 149 0.97 24.60 12.07
C PRO A 149 1.82 24.39 10.82
N HIS A 150 3.08 24.01 10.99
CA HIS A 150 3.93 23.65 9.83
C HIS A 150 3.38 22.42 9.13
N THR A 151 3.28 22.48 7.82
CA THR A 151 2.81 21.37 7.00
C THR A 151 3.81 20.21 7.07
N LEU A 152 3.31 19.00 7.30
CA LEU A 152 4.09 17.79 7.22
C LEU A 152 4.59 17.60 5.77
N THR A 153 5.87 17.28 5.58
CA THR A 153 6.42 17.05 4.24
C THR A 153 6.49 15.56 3.91
N ARG A 154 6.40 15.21 2.62
CA ARG A 154 6.57 13.83 2.15
C ARG A 154 7.94 13.24 2.51
N GLN A 155 8.99 14.08 2.53
CA GLN A 155 10.33 13.68 2.93
C GLN A 155 10.36 13.26 4.40
N ARG A 156 9.69 14.05 5.27
CA ARG A 156 9.57 13.73 6.70
C ARG A 156 8.82 12.43 6.92
N VAL A 157 7.73 12.19 6.20
CA VAL A 157 7.03 10.88 6.24
C VAL A 157 7.98 9.75 5.87
N GLY A 158 8.75 9.89 4.80
CA GLY A 158 9.74 8.89 4.40
C GLY A 158 10.85 8.66 5.43
N GLN A 159 11.30 9.71 6.14
CA GLN A 159 12.27 9.58 7.25
C GLN A 159 11.66 8.81 8.44
N VAL A 160 10.42 9.15 8.82
CA VAL A 160 9.70 8.49 9.92
C VAL A 160 9.49 7.00 9.59
N VAL A 161 9.03 6.67 8.39
CA VAL A 161 8.86 5.27 7.96
C VAL A 161 10.16 4.49 8.09
N ARG A 162 11.29 5.03 7.61
CA ARG A 162 12.59 4.35 7.70
C ARG A 162 13.04 4.19 9.16
N GLY A 163 12.93 5.24 9.96
CA GLY A 163 13.35 5.20 11.36
C GLY A 163 12.55 4.20 12.19
N VAL A 164 11.23 4.14 11.98
CA VAL A 164 10.37 3.14 12.64
C VAL A 164 10.72 1.73 12.20
N ALA A 165 10.92 1.49 10.91
CA ALA A 165 11.29 0.17 10.40
C ALA A 165 12.64 -0.33 10.96
N GLN A 166 13.62 0.57 11.02
CA GLN A 166 14.91 0.26 11.63
C GLN A 166 14.78 -0.07 13.12
N ALA A 167 14.01 0.72 13.87
CA ALA A 167 13.76 0.49 15.28
C ALA A 167 12.94 -0.79 15.55
N ALA A 168 12.09 -1.19 14.59
CA ALA A 168 11.33 -2.46 14.63
C ALA A 168 12.17 -3.68 14.22
N GLY A 169 13.46 -3.53 13.94
CA GLY A 169 14.35 -4.61 13.52
C GLY A 169 14.02 -5.19 12.15
N ILE A 170 13.41 -4.38 11.24
CA ILE A 170 13.10 -4.81 9.88
C ILE A 170 14.34 -4.56 9.00
N THR A 171 14.94 -5.62 8.50
CA THR A 171 16.23 -5.56 7.77
C THR A 171 16.10 -5.05 6.34
N LYS A 172 14.94 -5.25 5.71
CA LYS A 172 14.68 -4.75 4.35
C LYS A 172 14.44 -3.24 4.34
N ARG A 173 14.69 -2.61 3.20
CA ARG A 173 14.45 -1.18 3.01
C ARG A 173 12.94 -0.88 2.99
N VAL A 174 12.43 -0.23 4.05
CA VAL A 174 11.03 0.20 4.13
C VAL A 174 10.88 1.67 3.73
N TYR A 175 9.89 1.96 2.90
CA TYR A 175 9.57 3.30 2.40
C TYR A 175 8.05 3.41 2.13
N PRO A 176 7.47 4.61 2.00
CA PRO A 176 6.02 4.75 1.89
C PRO A 176 5.35 3.93 0.76
N HIS A 177 6.01 3.79 -0.39
CA HIS A 177 5.50 2.96 -1.48
C HIS A 177 5.47 1.47 -1.12
N LEU A 178 6.44 0.98 -0.34
CA LEU A 178 6.43 -0.41 0.15
C LEU A 178 5.24 -0.65 1.08
N LEU A 179 4.88 0.30 1.96
CA LEU A 179 3.68 0.19 2.78
C LEU A 179 2.42 0.09 1.91
N ARG A 180 2.33 0.89 0.86
CA ARG A 180 1.22 0.80 -0.11
C ARG A 180 1.21 -0.53 -0.87
N HIS A 181 2.37 -1.09 -1.23
CA HIS A 181 2.50 -2.44 -1.79
C HIS A 181 2.00 -3.51 -0.81
N THR A 182 2.32 -3.36 0.46
CA THR A 182 1.83 -4.24 1.53
C THR A 182 0.31 -4.22 1.58
N VAL A 183 -0.32 -3.03 1.57
CA VAL A 183 -1.78 -2.88 1.53
C VAL A 183 -2.38 -3.56 0.30
N ALA A 184 -1.83 -3.27 -0.89
CA ALA A 184 -2.31 -3.85 -2.14
C ALA A 184 -2.31 -5.37 -2.12
N THR A 185 -1.17 -5.95 -1.73
CA THR A 185 -1.00 -7.41 -1.69
C THR A 185 -1.87 -8.05 -0.61
N ARG A 186 -2.02 -7.39 0.54
CA ARG A 186 -2.91 -7.85 1.63
C ARG A 186 -4.37 -7.87 1.19
N LEU A 187 -4.87 -6.81 0.56
CA LEU A 187 -6.26 -6.74 0.12
C LEU A 187 -6.56 -7.78 -0.97
N LEU A 188 -5.64 -7.99 -1.92
CA LEU A 188 -5.76 -9.08 -2.90
C LEU A 188 -5.76 -10.46 -2.23
N ALA A 189 -4.89 -10.66 -1.24
CA ALA A 189 -4.84 -11.92 -0.50
C ALA A 189 -6.12 -12.17 0.31
N LEU A 190 -6.82 -11.12 0.74
CA LEU A 190 -8.13 -11.17 1.40
C LEU A 190 -9.29 -11.35 0.41
N GLY A 191 -9.02 -11.36 -0.91
CA GLY A 191 -10.02 -11.63 -1.94
C GLY A 191 -10.62 -10.38 -2.59
N MET A 192 -10.09 -9.17 -2.32
CA MET A 192 -10.53 -7.98 -3.04
C MET A 192 -10.27 -8.13 -4.53
N ASP A 193 -11.26 -7.80 -5.36
CA ASP A 193 -11.12 -7.80 -6.80
C ASP A 193 -10.09 -6.76 -7.28
N ILE A 194 -9.40 -7.05 -8.37
CA ILE A 194 -8.34 -6.18 -8.92
C ILE A 194 -8.89 -4.81 -9.34
N THR A 195 -10.13 -4.76 -9.80
CA THR A 195 -10.80 -3.51 -10.20
C THR A 195 -11.12 -2.65 -9.00
N ASP A 196 -11.60 -3.27 -7.91
CA ASP A 196 -11.87 -2.60 -6.64
C ASP A 196 -10.58 -2.13 -5.98
N LEU A 197 -9.52 -2.96 -6.03
CA LEU A 197 -8.20 -2.54 -5.57
C LEU A 197 -7.66 -1.35 -6.37
N GLN A 198 -7.88 -1.32 -7.69
CA GLN A 198 -7.50 -0.19 -8.53
C GLN A 198 -8.22 1.09 -8.09
N ARG A 199 -9.52 1.03 -7.83
CA ARG A 199 -10.33 2.16 -7.31
C ARG A 199 -9.85 2.58 -5.93
N PHE A 200 -9.67 1.61 -5.02
CA PHE A 200 -9.19 1.83 -3.66
C PHE A 200 -7.84 2.58 -3.64
N LEU A 201 -6.90 2.14 -4.44
CA LEU A 201 -5.57 2.75 -4.53
C LEU A 201 -5.54 4.00 -5.42
N GLY A 202 -6.48 4.20 -6.33
CA GLY A 202 -6.47 5.29 -7.31
C GLY A 202 -5.36 5.10 -8.35
N HIS A 203 -5.28 3.92 -8.98
CA HIS A 203 -4.40 3.64 -10.10
C HIS A 203 -5.08 4.00 -11.42
N GLU A 204 -4.41 4.75 -12.27
CA GLU A 204 -4.92 5.09 -13.61
C GLU A 204 -4.87 3.90 -14.58
N SER A 205 -3.98 2.96 -14.33
CA SER A 205 -3.75 1.82 -15.21
C SER A 205 -3.85 0.50 -14.46
N ILE A 206 -4.60 -0.44 -15.03
CA ILE A 206 -4.66 -1.84 -14.58
C ILE A 206 -3.26 -2.48 -14.58
N THR A 207 -2.37 -2.07 -15.49
CA THR A 207 -0.99 -2.57 -15.56
C THR A 207 -0.25 -2.35 -14.24
N THR A 208 -0.46 -1.22 -13.57
CA THR A 208 0.14 -0.94 -12.26
C THR A 208 -0.44 -1.85 -11.18
N THR A 209 -1.72 -2.20 -11.27
CA THR A 209 -2.39 -3.07 -10.31
C THR A 209 -2.07 -4.55 -10.60
N ARG A 210 -1.89 -4.93 -11.88
CA ARG A 210 -1.48 -6.29 -12.27
C ARG A 210 -0.12 -6.70 -11.72
N LEU A 211 0.77 -5.75 -11.44
CA LEU A 211 2.05 -6.03 -10.80
C LEU A 211 1.88 -6.68 -9.40
N TYR A 212 0.75 -6.41 -8.73
CA TYR A 212 0.40 -7.04 -7.44
C TYR A 212 -0.40 -8.33 -7.61
N ALA A 213 -0.93 -8.58 -8.78
CA ALA A 213 -1.74 -9.75 -9.10
C ALA A 213 -0.89 -10.98 -9.45
N GLU A 214 0.45 -10.94 -9.28
CA GLU A 214 1.24 -12.16 -9.26
C GLU A 214 0.76 -13.00 -8.08
N THR A 215 -0.25 -13.80 -8.40
CA THR A 215 -0.92 -14.69 -7.45
C THR A 215 0.12 -15.68 -6.97
N THR A 216 0.56 -15.55 -5.71
CA THR A 216 1.41 -16.58 -5.12
C THR A 216 0.64 -17.91 -5.16
N ALA A 217 1.36 -19.04 -5.29
CA ALA A 217 0.75 -20.36 -5.26
C ALA A 217 -0.18 -20.51 -4.02
N ALA A 218 0.21 -19.94 -2.87
CA ALA A 218 -0.60 -19.92 -1.67
C ALA A 218 -1.91 -19.12 -1.81
N THR A 219 -1.91 -18.01 -2.56
CA THR A 219 -3.14 -17.23 -2.81
C THR A 219 -4.05 -17.95 -3.80
N LEU A 220 -3.48 -18.59 -4.82
CA LEU A 220 -4.23 -19.40 -5.77
C LEU A 220 -4.86 -20.61 -5.06
N GLN A 221 -4.11 -21.31 -4.22
CA GLN A 221 -4.60 -22.42 -3.44
C GLN A 221 -5.75 -22.00 -2.53
N ARG A 222 -5.60 -20.92 -1.79
CA ARG A 222 -6.67 -20.38 -0.93
C ARG A 222 -7.95 -20.07 -1.69
N ARG A 223 -7.84 -19.42 -2.87
CA ARG A 223 -9.00 -19.15 -3.73
C ARG A 223 -9.65 -20.42 -4.26
N PHE A 224 -8.83 -21.40 -4.62
CA PHE A 224 -9.32 -22.70 -5.05
C PHE A 224 -10.09 -23.37 -3.92
N ASP A 225 -9.53 -23.42 -2.71
CA ASP A 225 -10.18 -24.00 -1.53
C ASP A 225 -11.50 -23.26 -1.20
N GLN A 226 -11.54 -21.93 -1.33
CA GLN A 226 -12.74 -21.13 -1.14
C GLN A 226 -13.86 -21.49 -2.12
N LEU A 227 -13.50 -21.75 -3.38
CA LEU A 227 -14.47 -22.09 -4.43
C LEU A 227 -14.92 -23.55 -4.36
N THR A 228 -14.04 -24.44 -3.91
CA THR A 228 -14.28 -25.88 -3.90
C THR A 228 -14.79 -26.42 -2.56
N ASP A 229 -14.65 -25.66 -1.47
CA ASP A 229 -15.17 -26.04 -0.14
C ASP A 229 -15.94 -24.88 0.55
N PRO A 230 -17.13 -24.54 0.06
CA PRO A 230 -17.93 -23.44 0.60
C PRO A 230 -18.37 -23.66 2.07
N ALA A 231 -18.53 -24.90 2.52
CA ALA A 231 -18.96 -25.21 3.87
C ALA A 231 -17.90 -24.88 4.92
N ALA A 232 -16.64 -25.24 4.66
CA ALA A 232 -15.53 -24.89 5.55
C ALA A 232 -15.35 -23.37 5.64
N HIS A 233 -15.55 -22.68 4.51
CA HIS A 233 -15.44 -21.22 4.43
C HIS A 233 -16.51 -20.50 5.25
N THR A 234 -17.76 -20.95 5.16
CA THR A 234 -18.88 -20.39 5.92
C THR A 234 -18.66 -20.53 7.42
N LEU A 235 -18.17 -21.69 7.87
CA LEU A 235 -17.87 -21.94 9.28
C LEU A 235 -16.74 -21.03 9.80
N VAL A 236 -15.63 -20.91 9.06
CA VAL A 236 -14.50 -20.04 9.42
C VAL A 236 -14.92 -18.57 9.43
N ALA A 237 -15.73 -18.13 8.46
CA ALA A 237 -16.28 -16.78 8.41
C ALA A 237 -17.20 -16.48 9.61
N SER A 238 -18.06 -17.42 9.98
CA SER A 238 -18.92 -17.31 11.14
C SER A 238 -18.13 -17.20 12.45
N ILE A 239 -17.08 -18.01 12.62
CA ILE A 239 -16.20 -17.96 13.79
C ILE A 239 -15.44 -16.64 13.85
N ARG A 240 -14.97 -16.13 12.69
CA ARG A 240 -14.29 -14.84 12.59
C ARG A 240 -15.20 -13.70 13.04
N GLN A 241 -16.45 -13.72 12.62
CA GLN A 241 -17.44 -12.72 12.99
C GLN A 241 -17.79 -12.74 14.49
N GLN A 242 -17.83 -13.93 15.09
CA GLN A 242 -18.22 -14.10 16.49
C GLN A 242 -17.06 -13.98 17.49
N ARG A 243 -15.87 -14.44 17.15
CA ARG A 243 -14.74 -14.62 18.09
C ARG A 243 -13.42 -14.00 17.63
N GLY A 244 -13.38 -13.36 16.48
CA GLY A 244 -12.19 -12.67 15.96
C GLY A 244 -11.24 -13.55 15.14
N ASP A 245 -10.23 -12.92 14.56
CA ASP A 245 -9.33 -13.53 13.56
C ASP A 245 -8.48 -14.68 14.12
N ALA A 246 -8.01 -14.57 15.36
CA ALA A 246 -7.19 -15.62 15.98
C ALA A 246 -7.97 -16.93 16.15
N ALA A 247 -9.24 -16.85 16.57
CA ALA A 247 -10.11 -18.01 16.69
C ALA A 247 -10.46 -18.62 15.32
N ALA A 248 -10.61 -17.80 14.29
CA ALA A 248 -10.87 -18.26 12.92
C ALA A 248 -9.66 -19.02 12.33
N LEU A 249 -8.44 -18.55 12.58
CA LEU A 249 -7.21 -19.23 12.17
C LEU A 249 -7.05 -20.57 12.86
N LEU A 250 -7.31 -20.63 14.18
CA LEU A 250 -7.26 -21.86 14.95
C LEU A 250 -8.31 -22.88 14.46
N ALA A 251 -9.53 -22.41 14.16
CA ALA A 251 -10.59 -23.26 13.63
C ALA A 251 -10.27 -23.81 12.24
N ALA A 252 -9.64 -23.01 11.38
CA ALA A 252 -9.18 -23.46 10.06
C ALA A 252 -8.10 -24.55 10.19
N ASP A 253 -7.14 -24.38 11.10
CA ASP A 253 -6.09 -25.37 11.35
C ASP A 253 -6.68 -26.69 11.91
N LEU A 254 -7.61 -26.61 12.86
CA LEU A 254 -8.31 -27.77 13.41
C LEU A 254 -9.12 -28.53 12.36
N LEU A 255 -9.80 -27.84 11.45
CA LEU A 255 -10.53 -28.47 10.35
C LEU A 255 -9.60 -29.26 9.42
N VAL A 256 -8.45 -28.67 9.09
CA VAL A 256 -7.43 -29.33 8.25
C VAL A 256 -6.87 -30.59 8.95
N ARG A 257 -6.52 -30.52 10.23
CA ARG A 257 -6.02 -31.66 11.01
C ARG A 257 -7.04 -32.77 11.09
N ARG A 258 -8.30 -32.48 11.39
CA ARG A 258 -9.39 -33.44 11.47
C ARG A 258 -9.63 -34.18 10.15
N ARG A 259 -9.52 -33.47 9.01
CA ARG A 259 -9.62 -34.07 7.68
C ARG A 259 -8.41 -34.97 7.36
N ALA A 260 -7.21 -34.55 7.72
CA ALA A 260 -6.00 -35.36 7.55
C ALA A 260 -6.09 -36.67 8.34
N GLU A 261 -6.62 -36.64 9.56
CA GLU A 261 -6.88 -37.82 10.37
C GLU A 261 -7.91 -38.77 9.74
N GLN A 262 -9.00 -38.19 9.16
CA GLN A 262 -10.03 -38.99 8.47
C GLN A 262 -9.49 -39.67 7.21
N VAL A 263 -8.60 -39.03 6.45
CA VAL A 263 -7.94 -39.65 5.30
C VAL A 263 -6.96 -40.73 5.72
N SER A 264 -6.24 -40.53 6.81
CA SER A 264 -5.32 -41.55 7.37
C SER A 264 -6.04 -42.78 7.89
N THR A 265 -7.23 -42.63 8.46
CA THR A 265 -8.05 -43.73 8.98
C THR A 265 -8.87 -44.44 7.90
N ALA A 266 -9.12 -43.83 6.74
CA ALA A 266 -9.83 -44.44 5.64
C ALA A 266 -8.91 -45.26 4.70
N GLY A 267 -7.58 -45.14 4.88
CA GLY A 267 -6.57 -45.89 4.11
C GLY A 267 -5.93 -47.06 4.84
N ALA A 268 -6.40 -47.36 6.03
CA ALA A 268 -6.05 -48.52 6.84
C ALA A 268 -7.22 -49.50 6.89
#